data_c06527f29651ee74d40004bb5e2f1fd3
#
_entry.id   c06527f29651ee74d40004bb5e2f1fd3
#
_cell.length_a   1.000
_cell.length_b   1.000
_cell.length_c   1.000
_cell.angle_alpha   90.00
_cell.angle_beta   90.00
_cell.angle_gamma   90.00
#
_symmetry.space_group_name_H-M   'P 1'
#
loop_
_entity.id
_entity.type
_entity.pdbx_description
1 polymer ?
#
loop_
_entity_poly.entity_id
_entity_poly.type
_entity_poly.pdbx_seq_one_letter_code
_entity_poly.pdbx_strand_id
1 'polypeptide(L)'
;MVSVLWGSLGLNMSHAEFLDLAGVLATAMQNPARYGEMARGVQARVVRCSMGQVTLHHGALTLWFSPEEFEEFANLIIRARQKLADSAPAPRLGLPWTPPEGLFGLN
;
A
#
# COMPACT_ATOMS: atom_id res chain seq x y z
N MET A 1 -10.82 3.00 -7.55
CA MET A 1 -9.94 3.97 -6.85
C MET A 1 -9.80 3.55 -5.40
N VAL A 2 -8.61 3.68 -4.86
CA VAL A 2 -8.35 3.31 -3.48
C VAL A 2 -8.18 4.59 -2.67
N SER A 3 -8.85 4.66 -1.53
CA SER A 3 -8.73 5.80 -0.61
C SER A 3 -8.06 5.33 0.66
N VAL A 4 -7.02 6.05 1.07
CA VAL A 4 -6.27 5.75 2.28
C VAL A 4 -6.43 6.94 3.23
N LEU A 5 -6.80 6.64 4.46
CA LEU A 5 -6.92 7.65 5.51
C LEU A 5 -5.88 7.37 6.57
N TRP A 6 -5.08 8.38 6.88
CA TRP A 6 -4.06 8.30 7.91
C TRP A 6 -4.09 9.60 8.73
N GLY A 7 -4.60 9.50 9.93
CA GLY A 7 -4.83 10.69 10.72
C GLY A 7 -5.79 11.63 9.99
N SER A 8 -5.36 12.85 9.75
CA SER A 8 -6.17 13.82 9.00
C SER A 8 -5.84 13.82 7.51
N LEU A 9 -4.95 12.93 7.08
CA LEU A 9 -4.53 12.85 5.69
C LEU A 9 -5.42 11.88 4.91
N GLY A 10 -5.88 12.31 3.75
CA GLY A 10 -6.63 11.45 2.83
C GLY A 10 -5.89 11.35 1.53
N LEU A 11 -5.69 10.13 1.05
CA LEU A 11 -5.02 9.87 -0.22
C LEU A 11 -5.95 9.09 -1.12
N ASN A 12 -6.08 9.55 -2.36
CA ASN A 12 -6.83 8.83 -3.37
C ASN A 12 -5.86 8.42 -4.47
N MET A 13 -5.91 7.17 -4.86
CA MET A 13 -4.98 6.65 -5.87
C MET A 13 -5.64 5.55 -6.66
N SER A 14 -5.11 5.27 -7.84
CA SER A 14 -5.58 4.16 -8.63
C SER A 14 -5.17 2.85 -7.96
N HIS A 15 -5.78 1.77 -8.41
CA HIS A 15 -5.42 0.44 -7.89
C HIS A 15 -3.94 0.14 -8.15
N ALA A 16 -3.45 0.47 -9.35
CA ALA A 16 -2.05 0.24 -9.69
C ALA A 16 -1.11 1.05 -8.80
N GLU A 17 -1.47 2.31 -8.52
CA GLU A 17 -0.68 3.16 -7.62
C GLU A 17 -0.66 2.59 -6.21
N PHE A 18 -1.80 2.07 -5.76
CA PHE A 18 -1.88 1.47 -4.42
C PHE A 18 -1.00 0.23 -4.33
N LEU A 19 -1.00 -0.62 -5.35
CA LEU A 19 -0.16 -1.81 -5.36
C LEU A 19 1.32 -1.45 -5.39
N ASP A 20 1.68 -0.41 -6.13
CA ASP A 20 3.06 0.09 -6.15
C ASP A 20 3.47 0.55 -4.75
N LEU A 21 2.63 1.36 -4.12
CA LEU A 21 2.89 1.85 -2.77
C LEU A 21 3.04 0.69 -1.78
N ALA A 22 2.09 -0.25 -1.81
CA ALA A 22 2.13 -1.38 -0.89
C ALA A 22 3.39 -2.23 -1.08
N GLY A 23 3.79 -2.46 -2.33
CA GLY A 23 5.00 -3.21 -2.61
C GLY A 23 6.25 -2.52 -2.11
N VAL A 24 6.33 -1.20 -2.31
CA VAL A 24 7.47 -0.41 -1.84
C VAL A 24 7.55 -0.42 -0.32
N LEU A 25 6.40 -0.25 0.35
CA LEU A 25 6.38 -0.26 1.81
C LEU A 25 6.77 -1.63 2.36
N ALA A 26 6.30 -2.71 1.74
CA ALA A 26 6.66 -4.05 2.19
C ALA A 26 8.16 -4.29 2.03
N THR A 27 8.74 -3.85 0.92
CA THR A 27 10.18 -3.97 0.70
C THR A 27 10.96 -3.15 1.73
N ALA A 28 10.50 -1.92 1.99
CA ALA A 28 11.17 -1.05 2.97
C ALA A 28 11.13 -1.65 4.36
N MET A 29 10.03 -2.29 4.73
CA MET A 29 9.90 -2.93 6.04
C MET A 29 10.87 -4.10 6.22
N GLN A 30 11.26 -4.73 5.13
CA GLN A 30 12.20 -5.85 5.17
C GLN A 30 13.64 -5.40 5.05
N ASN A 31 13.86 -4.11 4.80
CA ASN A 31 15.20 -3.59 4.58
C ASN A 31 15.66 -2.84 5.84
N PRO A 32 16.61 -3.39 6.61
CA PRO A 32 17.05 -2.75 7.84
C PRO A 32 18.07 -1.62 7.59
N ALA A 33 18.09 -1.05 6.42
CA ALA A 33 19.05 0.02 6.10
C ALA A 33 18.97 1.14 7.14
N ARG A 34 20.13 1.65 7.52
CA ARG A 34 20.23 2.67 8.55
C ARG A 34 19.81 4.03 8.00
N TYR A 35 20.14 4.29 6.76
CA TYR A 35 19.77 5.53 6.08
C TYR A 35 19.94 5.33 4.58
N GLY A 36 19.40 6.27 3.82
CA GLY A 36 19.42 6.19 2.38
C GLY A 36 18.13 5.59 1.85
N GLU A 37 18.13 5.28 0.58
CA GLU A 37 16.93 4.75 -0.07
C GLU A 37 16.68 3.32 0.40
N MET A 38 15.51 3.09 0.94
CA MET A 38 15.13 1.78 1.45
C MET A 38 14.39 0.96 0.41
N ALA A 39 13.59 1.62 -0.42
CA ALA A 39 12.82 0.94 -1.46
C ALA A 39 12.36 1.96 -2.49
N ARG A 40 12.17 1.50 -3.71
CA ARG A 40 11.70 2.36 -4.81
C ARG A 40 10.80 1.55 -5.73
N GLY A 41 9.67 2.14 -6.07
CA GLY A 41 8.75 1.61 -7.07
C GLY A 41 8.64 2.55 -8.24
N VAL A 42 7.50 2.50 -8.92
CA VAL A 42 7.26 3.36 -10.08
C VAL A 42 7.04 4.80 -9.63
N GLN A 43 6.20 5.01 -8.63
CA GLN A 43 5.91 6.34 -8.11
C GLN A 43 6.29 6.51 -6.65
N ALA A 44 6.42 5.42 -5.92
CA ALA A 44 6.69 5.46 -4.49
C ALA A 44 8.17 5.25 -4.22
N ARG A 45 8.68 5.92 -3.21
CA ARG A 45 10.06 5.78 -2.79
C ARG A 45 10.16 6.06 -1.30
N VAL A 46 10.89 5.23 -0.59
CA VAL A 46 11.07 5.39 0.85
C VAL A 46 12.55 5.64 1.13
N VAL A 47 12.81 6.69 1.88
CA VAL A 47 14.18 7.10 2.22
C VAL A 47 14.26 7.29 3.73
N ARG A 48 15.30 6.76 4.36
CA ARG A 48 15.57 6.99 5.77
C ARG A 48 16.73 7.96 5.90
N CYS A 49 16.55 9.03 6.63
CA CYS A 49 17.62 9.96 6.85
C CYS A 49 18.54 9.48 7.98
N SER A 50 19.70 10.09 8.09
CA SER A 50 20.70 9.67 9.08
C SER A 50 20.22 9.85 10.52
N MET A 51 19.18 10.64 10.74
CA MET A 51 18.60 10.84 12.06
C MET A 51 17.44 9.87 12.35
N GLY A 52 17.19 8.95 11.45
CA GLY A 52 16.18 7.92 11.65
C GLY A 52 14.80 8.26 11.10
N GLN A 53 14.54 9.51 10.76
CA GLN A 53 13.27 9.89 10.17
C GLN A 53 13.09 9.24 8.81
N VAL A 54 11.88 8.81 8.53
CA VAL A 54 11.56 8.11 7.28
C VAL A 54 10.70 9.03 6.42
N THR A 55 11.07 9.17 5.16
CA THR A 55 10.35 9.98 4.20
C THR A 55 9.78 9.09 3.13
N LEU A 56 8.49 9.24 2.86
CA LEU A 56 7.83 8.55 1.76
C LEU A 56 7.50 9.57 0.69
N HIS A 57 8.00 9.31 -0.52
CA HIS A 57 7.64 10.08 -1.69
C HIS A 57 6.68 9.27 -2.52
N HIS A 58 5.58 9.86 -2.92
CA HIS A 58 4.59 9.21 -3.76
C HIS A 58 4.04 10.24 -4.76
N GLY A 59 4.56 10.18 -5.99
CA GLY A 59 4.25 11.21 -6.96
C GLY A 59 4.78 12.55 -6.47
N ALA A 60 3.92 13.54 -6.39
CA ALA A 60 4.28 14.87 -5.91
C ALA A 60 4.17 15.01 -4.39
N LEU A 61 3.67 13.97 -3.72
CA LEU A 61 3.43 14.00 -2.29
C LEU A 61 4.66 13.53 -1.53
N THR A 62 4.96 14.18 -0.42
CA THR A 62 6.04 13.77 0.46
C THR A 62 5.50 13.73 1.87
N LEU A 63 5.69 12.61 2.55
CA LEU A 63 5.27 12.42 3.93
C LEU A 63 6.48 12.11 4.78
N TRP A 64 6.51 12.66 5.98
CA TRP A 64 7.56 12.42 6.95
C TRP A 64 7.01 11.63 8.13
N PHE A 65 7.74 10.61 8.56
CA PHE A 65 7.33 9.76 9.67
C PHE A 65 8.47 9.59 10.64
N SER A 66 8.13 9.43 11.93
CA SER A 66 9.06 8.79 12.85
C SER A 66 9.14 7.31 12.45
N PRO A 67 10.18 6.57 12.92
CA PRO A 67 10.25 5.14 12.61
C PRO A 67 8.99 4.38 13.03
N GLU A 68 8.44 4.72 14.19
CA GLU A 68 7.23 4.06 14.70
C GLU A 68 6.01 4.38 13.84
N GLU A 69 5.86 5.65 13.47
CA GLU A 69 4.75 6.06 12.62
C GLU A 69 4.85 5.41 11.25
N PHE A 70 6.05 5.31 10.72
CA PHE A 70 6.25 4.65 9.43
C PHE A 70 5.83 3.19 9.49
N GLU A 71 6.21 2.51 10.56
CA GLU A 71 5.84 1.11 10.73
C GLU A 71 4.32 0.94 10.79
N GLU A 72 3.65 1.81 11.55
CA GLU A 72 2.19 1.76 11.64
C GLU A 72 1.54 2.00 10.28
N PHE A 73 2.01 3.01 9.57
CA PHE A 73 1.46 3.33 8.25
C PHE A 73 1.71 2.19 7.26
N ALA A 74 2.92 1.67 7.23
CA ALA A 74 3.27 0.57 6.33
C ALA A 74 2.42 -0.66 6.61
N ASN A 75 2.23 -0.99 7.88
CA ASN A 75 1.41 -2.14 8.26
C ASN A 75 -0.04 -1.93 7.86
N LEU A 76 -0.55 -0.72 7.98
CA LEU A 76 -1.91 -0.41 7.54
C LEU A 76 -2.07 -0.68 6.05
N ILE A 77 -1.14 -0.19 5.24
CA ILE A 77 -1.21 -0.35 3.79
C ILE A 77 -1.05 -1.81 3.39
N ILE A 78 -0.11 -2.51 4.02
CA ILE A 78 0.13 -3.91 3.70
C ILE A 78 -1.10 -4.76 4.04
N ARG A 79 -1.72 -4.50 5.19
CA ARG A 79 -2.93 -5.22 5.58
C ARG A 79 -4.09 -4.89 4.65
N ALA A 80 -4.19 -3.62 4.23
CA ALA A 80 -5.24 -3.23 3.29
C ALA A 80 -5.08 -3.93 1.96
N ARG A 81 -3.84 -4.08 1.47
CA ARG A 81 -3.58 -4.82 0.25
C ARG A 81 -4.03 -6.26 0.38
N GLN A 82 -3.73 -6.88 1.51
CA GLN A 82 -4.11 -8.26 1.73
C GLN A 82 -5.63 -8.42 1.79
N LYS A 83 -6.30 -7.49 2.42
CA LYS A 83 -7.76 -7.50 2.47
C LYS A 83 -8.37 -7.35 1.08
N LEU A 84 -7.81 -6.49 0.25
CA LEU A 84 -8.29 -6.32 -1.11
C LEU A 84 -8.10 -7.62 -1.91
N ALA A 85 -6.97 -8.29 -1.73
CA ALA A 85 -6.72 -9.56 -2.41
C ALA A 85 -7.69 -10.62 -1.93
N ASP A 86 -7.95 -10.68 -0.63
CA ASP A 86 -8.83 -11.69 -0.05
C ASP A 86 -10.29 -11.47 -0.43
N SER A 87 -10.69 -10.22 -0.63
CA SER A 87 -12.07 -9.91 -0.96
C SER A 87 -12.30 -9.77 -2.45
N ALA A 88 -11.24 -9.89 -3.27
CA ALA A 88 -11.40 -9.85 -4.71
C ALA A 88 -12.19 -11.08 -5.16
N PRO A 89 -13.10 -10.92 -6.11
CA PRO A 89 -13.79 -12.09 -6.64
C PRO A 89 -12.77 -13.02 -7.29
N ALA A 90 -13.03 -14.30 -7.20
CA ALA A 90 -12.17 -15.30 -7.83
C ALA A 90 -12.03 -15.00 -9.31
N PRO A 91 -10.86 -15.24 -9.89
CA PRO A 91 -10.70 -15.05 -11.32
C PRO A 91 -11.71 -15.88 -12.08
N ARG A 92 -12.33 -15.29 -13.03
CA ARG A 92 -13.37 -15.98 -13.75
C ARG A 92 -12.85 -16.88 -14.85
N LEU A 93 -11.64 -16.67 -15.25
CA LEU A 93 -10.95 -17.57 -16.18
C LEU A 93 -11.80 -17.95 -17.37
N GLY A 94 -12.56 -16.98 -17.89
CA GLY A 94 -13.43 -17.25 -19.00
C GLY A 94 -14.74 -17.92 -18.69
N LEU A 95 -14.95 -18.31 -17.46
CA LEU A 95 -16.22 -18.90 -17.05
C LEU A 95 -17.19 -17.79 -16.72
N PRO A 96 -18.46 -17.95 -17.13
CA PRO A 96 -19.46 -17.00 -16.73
C PRO A 96 -19.59 -17.09 -15.21
N TRP A 97 -19.45 -15.97 -14.55
CA TRP A 97 -19.59 -15.95 -13.13
C TRP A 97 -21.05 -15.87 -12.78
N THR A 98 -21.52 -16.87 -12.12
CA THR A 98 -22.90 -16.87 -11.67
C THR A 98 -22.86 -16.60 -10.18
N PRO A 99 -23.52 -15.52 -9.74
CA PRO A 99 -23.53 -15.24 -8.32
C PRO A 99 -24.24 -16.36 -7.61
N PRO A 100 -23.70 -16.81 -6.66
CA PRO A 100 -24.43 -17.82 -5.89
C PRO A 100 -25.57 -17.16 -5.20
N GLU A 101 -25.69 -16.70 -5.86
CA GLU A 101 -25.74 -16.02 -5.53
C GLU A 101 -25.69 -15.72 -4.75
N GLY A 102 -26.23 -15.58 -4.50
CA GLY A 102 -25.64 -15.01 -4.03
C GLY A 102 -24.75 -14.73 -3.86
N LEU A 103 -25.00 -14.99 -4.24
CA LEU A 103 -23.99 -14.71 -4.41
C LEU A 103 -23.66 -14.26 -4.10
N PHE A 104 -23.87 -14.17 -4.08
CA PHE A 104 -23.15 -13.62 -4.27
C PHE A 104 -23.19 -13.04 -4.01
N GLY A 105 -23.74 -13.24 -4.09
CA GLY A 105 -23.52 -12.67 -4.21
C GLY A 105 -23.33 -12.34 -4.36
N LEU A 106 -23.62 -12.37 -4.75
CA LEU A 106 -23.24 -12.07 -5.31
C LEU A 106 -23.19 -11.58 -5.36
N ASN A 107 -23.53 -11.51 -5.70
CA ASN A 107 -23.29 -11.21 -6.19
C ASN A 107 -23.14 -10.95 -6.22
#